data_0c790b1901e4d43418bfe7d9fb1ff172
#
_entry.id   0c790b1901e4d43418bfe7d9fb1ff172
#
_cell.length_a   1.000
_cell.length_b   1.000
_cell.length_c   1.000
_cell.angle_alpha   90.00
_cell.angle_beta   90.00
_cell.angle_gamma   90.00
#
_symmetry.space_group_name_H-M   'P 1'
#
loop_
_entity.id
_entity.type
_entity.pdbx_description
1 polymer ?
#
loop_
_entity_poly.entity_id
_entity_poly.type
_entity_poly.pdbx_seq_one_letter_code
_entity_poly.pdbx_strand_id
1 'polypeptide(L)'
;FILGSGKCFGAEDIRKKQERLAKINTVRRFTYNPNGDNVGYDSLNHSEVVKMGSKFICAEDTMQNILISQYPILLIDESQDTKKELVDAIFTVCERHKGKFIVGMFGDTMQRIYQDGKENLSQCIPDDWVKPQKIMNHRSASRIVTLANAIRFTVDTQQQRPRSDAEVGNVRLFIVSSDANKEVTEQRVAEIMSEETGDGEWRDSKQYKSLILEHHMAASRFGFLELYLPLNEVPVFNTSLRDGSISELSFLSKVISPLVQAYKGNNDFEVLKIVKEYSPLMESKKWISLDDQTKALQQVESAVDKLMELWKDDAIPTCLDVLRSIQDTGLFKLDERVDNILSSPAADESIRITALRKALSVPFTTLEKYFAYVSDNTRFATHQGVKGLEFPRVMVIIDDAEAKGFLFSYEKLFGVKLKTETDIKNE
;
A
#
# COMPACT_ATOMS: atom_id res chain seq x y z
N PHE A 1 -25.66 3.39 17.94
CA PHE A 1 -25.12 2.28 18.75
C PHE A 1 -23.61 2.43 18.84
N ILE A 2 -23.11 2.68 20.04
CA ILE A 2 -21.66 2.71 20.32
C ILE A 2 -21.30 1.28 20.73
N LEU A 3 -20.62 0.56 19.86
CA LEU A 3 -19.98 -0.71 20.23
C LEU A 3 -18.51 -0.41 20.53
N GLY A 4 -18.17 -0.38 21.80
CA GLY A 4 -16.83 -0.54 22.43
C GLY A 4 -15.56 0.11 21.84
N SER A 5 -15.62 0.76 20.66
CA SER A 5 -14.45 1.36 20.00
C SER A 5 -14.64 2.82 19.57
N GLY A 6 -15.71 3.49 20.02
CA GLY A 6 -15.95 4.91 19.71
C GLY A 6 -16.23 5.26 18.23
N LYS A 7 -16.34 4.28 17.33
CA LYS A 7 -16.66 4.51 15.92
C LYS A 7 -18.17 4.66 15.73
N CYS A 8 -18.60 5.82 15.24
CA CYS A 8 -19.95 6.00 14.72
C CYS A 8 -20.07 5.30 13.37
N PHE A 9 -20.96 4.33 13.25
CA PHE A 9 -21.28 3.69 11.97
C PHE A 9 -22.39 4.48 11.28
N GLY A 10 -22.28 4.71 9.97
CA GLY A 10 -23.35 5.26 9.16
C GLY A 10 -24.55 4.30 9.10
N ALA A 11 -25.73 4.83 8.79
CA ALA A 11 -26.96 4.01 8.69
C ALA A 11 -26.80 2.87 7.67
N GLU A 12 -26.07 3.09 6.59
CA GLU A 12 -25.80 2.08 5.55
C GLU A 12 -24.89 0.95 6.04
N ASP A 13 -23.87 1.26 6.85
CA ASP A 13 -22.98 0.24 7.44
C ASP A 13 -23.74 -0.65 8.43
N ILE A 14 -24.64 -0.05 9.20
CA ILE A 14 -25.52 -0.79 10.12
C ILE A 14 -26.44 -1.72 9.33
N ARG A 15 -27.07 -1.24 8.27
CA ARG A 15 -27.94 -2.04 7.41
C ARG A 15 -27.18 -3.23 6.79
N LYS A 16 -26.02 -3.00 6.19
CA LYS A 16 -25.17 -4.07 5.61
C LYS A 16 -24.80 -5.13 6.64
N LYS A 17 -24.46 -4.71 7.86
CA LYS A 17 -24.17 -5.64 8.95
C LYS A 17 -25.38 -6.43 9.42
N GLN A 18 -26.55 -5.81 9.47
CA GLN A 18 -27.82 -6.49 9.80
C GLN A 18 -28.20 -7.52 8.73
N GLU A 19 -28.08 -7.16 7.45
CA GLU A 19 -28.34 -8.07 6.33
C GLU A 19 -27.37 -9.26 6.35
N ARG A 20 -26.09 -9.01 6.64
CA ARG A 20 -25.10 -10.08 6.78
C ARG A 20 -25.41 -10.98 7.98
N LEU A 21 -25.80 -10.41 9.11
CA LEU A 21 -26.18 -11.16 10.31
C LEU A 21 -27.41 -12.04 10.05
N ALA A 22 -28.40 -11.54 9.34
CA ALA A 22 -29.59 -12.30 8.98
C ALA A 22 -29.27 -13.52 8.09
N LYS A 23 -28.25 -13.41 7.24
CA LYS A 23 -27.80 -14.49 6.33
C LYS A 23 -26.77 -15.41 6.92
N ILE A 24 -26.16 -15.10 8.07
CA ILE A 24 -25.01 -15.83 8.61
C ILE A 24 -25.30 -17.31 8.84
N ASN A 25 -26.52 -17.66 9.26
CA ASN A 25 -26.95 -19.03 9.51
C ASN A 25 -27.13 -19.85 8.22
N THR A 26 -27.16 -19.21 7.05
CA THR A 26 -27.23 -19.86 5.74
C THR A 26 -25.86 -20.14 5.14
N VAL A 27 -24.82 -19.53 5.69
CA VAL A 27 -23.44 -19.69 5.23
C VAL A 27 -22.89 -21.04 5.68
N ARG A 28 -22.65 -21.94 4.73
CA ARG A 28 -22.06 -23.26 5.00
C ARG A 28 -20.53 -23.21 5.08
N ARG A 29 -19.92 -22.25 4.37
CA ARG A 29 -18.46 -22.11 4.31
C ARG A 29 -18.14 -20.63 4.11
N PHE A 30 -17.25 -20.09 4.95
CA PHE A 30 -16.68 -18.78 4.73
C PHE A 30 -15.52 -18.82 3.73
N THR A 31 -15.40 -17.80 2.94
CA THR A 31 -14.29 -17.59 2.01
C THR A 31 -13.38 -16.49 2.53
N TYR A 32 -12.08 -16.65 2.32
CA TYR A 32 -11.07 -15.65 2.64
C TYR A 32 -9.95 -15.69 1.60
N ASN A 33 -9.67 -14.53 1.03
CA ASN A 33 -8.54 -14.34 0.14
C ASN A 33 -7.56 -13.33 0.80
N PRO A 34 -6.33 -13.75 1.18
CA PRO A 34 -5.35 -12.86 1.80
C PRO A 34 -4.87 -11.75 0.86
N ASN A 35 -4.92 -11.98 -0.46
CA ASN A 35 -4.35 -11.10 -1.49
C ASN A 35 -5.41 -10.46 -2.39
N GLY A 36 -6.68 -10.46 -2.00
CA GLY A 36 -7.75 -9.94 -2.84
C GLY A 36 -8.95 -9.41 -2.07
N ASP A 37 -9.91 -8.88 -2.81
CA ASP A 37 -11.13 -8.32 -2.25
C ASP A 37 -12.03 -9.42 -1.64
N ASN A 38 -12.38 -9.23 -0.38
CA ASN A 38 -13.31 -10.10 0.37
C ASN A 38 -14.69 -9.40 0.47
N VAL A 39 -15.49 -9.45 -0.61
CA VAL A 39 -16.68 -8.61 -0.79
C VAL A 39 -17.99 -9.36 -0.60
N GLY A 40 -17.99 -10.70 -0.61
CA GLY A 40 -19.20 -11.53 -0.45
C GLY A 40 -19.80 -11.47 0.96
N TYR A 41 -21.08 -11.76 1.09
CA TYR A 41 -21.75 -11.91 2.41
C TYR A 41 -21.17 -13.09 3.21
N ASP A 42 -20.60 -14.07 2.54
CA ASP A 42 -19.93 -15.26 3.05
C ASP A 42 -18.40 -15.09 3.16
N SER A 43 -17.86 -13.93 2.81
CA SER A 43 -16.42 -13.65 2.89
C SER A 43 -16.05 -13.02 4.23
N LEU A 44 -14.84 -13.37 4.71
CA LEU A 44 -14.22 -12.76 5.88
C LEU A 44 -13.11 -11.81 5.42
N ASN A 45 -13.07 -10.62 6.00
CA ASN A 45 -11.91 -9.74 5.81
C ASN A 45 -10.74 -10.17 6.70
N HIS A 46 -9.54 -9.68 6.40
CA HIS A 46 -8.32 -10.05 7.13
C HIS A 46 -8.44 -9.82 8.64
N SER A 47 -9.01 -8.70 9.06
CA SER A 47 -9.17 -8.37 10.48
C SER A 47 -10.14 -9.33 11.19
N GLU A 48 -11.21 -9.77 10.52
CA GLU A 48 -12.14 -10.75 11.06
C GLU A 48 -11.47 -12.12 11.23
N VAL A 49 -10.68 -12.55 10.25
CA VAL A 49 -9.94 -13.83 10.33
C VAL A 49 -8.96 -13.82 11.51
N VAL A 50 -8.15 -12.77 11.64
CA VAL A 50 -7.21 -12.66 12.77
C VAL A 50 -7.96 -12.65 14.11
N LYS A 51 -9.05 -11.90 14.22
CA LYS A 51 -9.83 -11.78 15.46
C LYS A 51 -10.53 -13.10 15.83
N MET A 52 -11.07 -13.82 14.85
CA MET A 52 -11.70 -15.13 15.07
C MET A 52 -10.65 -16.18 15.44
N GLY A 53 -9.53 -16.24 14.70
CA GLY A 53 -8.43 -17.15 14.98
C GLY A 53 -7.86 -16.95 16.38
N SER A 54 -7.64 -15.70 16.78
CA SER A 54 -7.18 -15.36 18.14
C SER A 54 -8.16 -15.84 19.21
N LYS A 55 -9.48 -15.67 18.99
CA LYS A 55 -10.50 -16.18 19.93
C LYS A 55 -10.49 -17.70 20.03
N PHE A 56 -10.39 -18.41 18.90
CA PHE A 56 -10.32 -19.88 18.92
C PHE A 56 -9.05 -20.36 19.61
N ILE A 57 -7.91 -19.74 19.38
CA ILE A 57 -6.66 -20.05 20.08
C ILE A 57 -6.79 -19.82 21.60
N CYS A 58 -7.45 -18.76 22.04
CA CYS A 58 -7.68 -18.50 23.47
C CYS A 58 -8.65 -19.50 24.11
N ALA A 59 -9.74 -19.86 23.41
CA ALA A 59 -10.86 -20.56 24.01
C ALA A 59 -10.77 -22.08 23.90
N GLU A 60 -10.18 -22.60 22.81
CA GLU A 60 -10.28 -24.00 22.42
C GLU A 60 -8.96 -24.76 22.62
N ASP A 61 -8.93 -25.67 23.58
CA ASP A 61 -7.73 -26.50 23.85
C ASP A 61 -7.30 -27.32 22.64
N THR A 62 -8.26 -27.76 21.80
CA THR A 62 -7.95 -28.45 20.54
C THR A 62 -7.15 -27.58 19.60
N MET A 63 -7.50 -26.30 19.44
CA MET A 63 -6.73 -25.35 18.62
C MET A 63 -5.34 -25.11 19.17
N GLN A 64 -5.20 -24.98 20.49
CA GLN A 64 -3.89 -24.85 21.15
C GLN A 64 -3.01 -26.07 20.90
N ASN A 65 -3.58 -27.29 21.04
CA ASN A 65 -2.85 -28.53 20.79
C ASN A 65 -2.43 -28.68 19.31
N ILE A 66 -3.29 -28.29 18.36
CA ILE A 66 -2.94 -28.26 16.94
C ILE A 66 -1.80 -27.28 16.69
N LEU A 67 -1.90 -26.06 17.23
CA LEU A 67 -0.86 -25.04 17.09
C LEU A 67 0.49 -25.56 17.60
N ILE A 68 0.52 -26.11 18.81
CA ILE A 68 1.74 -26.60 19.44
C ILE A 68 2.32 -27.82 18.71
N SER A 69 1.46 -28.72 18.25
CA SER A 69 1.93 -29.92 17.53
C SER A 69 2.53 -29.59 16.17
N GLN A 70 1.99 -28.60 15.49
CA GLN A 70 2.50 -28.15 14.19
C GLN A 70 3.67 -27.16 14.31
N TYR A 71 3.61 -26.28 15.29
CA TYR A 71 4.56 -25.17 15.46
C TYR A 71 5.00 -25.07 16.94
N PRO A 72 5.81 -26.02 17.44
CA PRO A 72 6.26 -26.00 18.83
C PRO A 72 7.16 -24.80 19.15
N ILE A 73 7.75 -24.18 18.13
CA ILE A 73 8.54 -22.95 18.21
C ILE A 73 7.93 -21.94 17.24
N LEU A 74 7.49 -20.81 17.78
CA LEU A 74 6.93 -19.70 17.00
C LEU A 74 7.84 -18.47 17.14
N LEU A 75 8.35 -18.00 16.00
CA LEU A 75 9.17 -16.78 15.92
C LEU A 75 8.36 -15.69 15.23
N ILE A 76 8.20 -14.53 15.89
CA ILE A 76 7.40 -13.42 15.39
C ILE A 76 8.35 -12.25 15.13
N ASP A 77 8.50 -11.89 13.87
CA ASP A 77 9.23 -10.68 13.48
C ASP A 77 8.29 -9.47 13.51
N GLU A 78 8.85 -8.27 13.71
CA GLU A 78 8.12 -7.01 13.82
C GLU A 78 6.96 -7.09 14.82
N SER A 79 7.24 -7.72 15.95
CA SER A 79 6.21 -8.08 16.95
C SER A 79 5.42 -6.89 17.51
N GLN A 80 5.98 -5.67 17.48
CA GLN A 80 5.29 -4.44 17.90
C GLN A 80 4.10 -4.07 16.99
N ASP A 81 4.07 -4.59 15.74
CA ASP A 81 2.98 -4.39 14.79
C ASP A 81 1.97 -5.54 14.75
N THR A 82 2.22 -6.60 15.53
CA THR A 82 1.30 -7.72 15.64
C THR A 82 0.03 -7.31 16.39
N LYS A 83 -1.13 -7.66 15.83
CA LYS A 83 -2.42 -7.30 16.43
C LYS A 83 -2.54 -7.76 17.88
N LYS A 84 -3.06 -6.87 18.71
CA LYS A 84 -3.21 -7.10 20.17
C LYS A 84 -3.87 -8.44 20.49
N GLU A 85 -4.98 -8.76 19.80
CA GLU A 85 -5.72 -9.99 20.07
C GLU A 85 -4.90 -11.25 19.79
N LEU A 86 -4.04 -11.21 18.77
CA LEU A 86 -3.17 -12.33 18.43
C LEU A 86 -2.02 -12.47 19.47
N VAL A 87 -1.43 -11.37 19.89
CA VAL A 87 -0.39 -11.38 20.94
C VAL A 87 -0.96 -11.95 22.25
N ASP A 88 -2.15 -11.51 22.64
CA ASP A 88 -2.81 -12.00 23.86
C ASP A 88 -3.13 -13.50 23.79
N ALA A 89 -3.55 -13.98 22.59
CA ALA A 89 -3.79 -15.40 22.36
C ALA A 89 -2.50 -16.22 22.48
N ILE A 90 -1.40 -15.76 21.90
CA ILE A 90 -0.09 -16.42 21.95
C ILE A 90 0.42 -16.47 23.42
N PHE A 91 0.30 -15.39 24.16
CA PHE A 91 0.69 -15.37 25.58
C PHE A 91 -0.15 -16.34 26.41
N THR A 92 -1.45 -16.46 26.13
CA THR A 92 -2.33 -17.44 26.77
C THR A 92 -1.86 -18.88 26.51
N VAL A 93 -1.45 -19.19 25.29
CA VAL A 93 -0.91 -20.51 24.95
C VAL A 93 0.41 -20.77 25.67
N CYS A 94 1.31 -19.79 25.69
CA CYS A 94 2.59 -19.90 26.40
C CYS A 94 2.40 -20.21 27.89
N GLU A 95 1.47 -19.50 28.52
CA GLU A 95 1.19 -19.68 29.95
C GLU A 95 0.61 -21.07 30.26
N ARG A 96 -0.35 -21.53 29.45
CA ARG A 96 -1.02 -22.82 29.64
C ARG A 96 -0.14 -24.02 29.32
N HIS A 97 0.79 -23.86 28.37
CA HIS A 97 1.60 -24.96 27.83
C HIS A 97 3.10 -24.75 28.06
N LYS A 98 3.47 -24.29 29.24
CA LYS A 98 4.88 -24.09 29.64
C LYS A 98 5.74 -25.32 29.33
N GLY A 99 6.89 -25.10 28.69
CA GLY A 99 7.83 -26.15 28.28
C GLY A 99 7.46 -26.95 27.01
N LYS A 100 6.27 -26.74 26.43
CA LYS A 100 5.84 -27.39 25.18
C LYS A 100 5.73 -26.40 24.01
N PHE A 101 5.63 -25.11 24.29
CA PHE A 101 5.49 -24.05 23.30
C PHE A 101 6.50 -22.95 23.59
N ILE A 102 7.34 -22.66 22.62
CA ILE A 102 8.40 -21.66 22.72
C ILE A 102 8.06 -20.50 21.78
N VAL A 103 8.11 -19.27 22.27
CA VAL A 103 7.89 -18.07 21.46
C VAL A 103 9.09 -17.16 21.51
N GLY A 104 9.56 -16.72 20.35
CA GLY A 104 10.54 -15.65 20.17
C GLY A 104 9.87 -14.44 19.53
N MET A 105 9.99 -13.27 20.14
CA MET A 105 9.48 -12.01 19.61
C MET A 105 10.65 -11.11 19.24
N PHE A 106 10.69 -10.68 17.99
CA PHE A 106 11.68 -9.75 17.45
C PHE A 106 10.98 -8.45 17.08
N GLY A 107 11.51 -7.33 17.51
CA GLY A 107 10.90 -6.04 17.22
C GLY A 107 11.51 -4.89 17.98
N ASP A 108 11.07 -3.70 17.63
CA ASP A 108 11.44 -2.45 18.28
C ASP A 108 10.17 -1.61 18.52
N THR A 109 9.85 -1.35 19.77
CA THR A 109 8.64 -0.61 20.17
C THR A 109 8.57 0.80 19.58
N MET A 110 9.72 1.43 19.33
CA MET A 110 9.83 2.73 18.65
C MET A 110 9.43 2.68 17.17
N GLN A 111 9.47 1.50 16.55
CA GLN A 111 9.12 1.31 15.14
C GLN A 111 7.68 0.84 14.94
N ARG A 112 6.82 0.99 15.96
CA ARG A 112 5.39 0.67 15.81
C ARG A 112 4.70 1.67 14.91
N ILE A 113 4.09 1.17 13.84
CA ILE A 113 3.37 1.97 12.84
C ILE A 113 1.87 1.70 12.81
N TYR A 114 1.40 0.57 13.37
CA TYR A 114 -0.02 0.22 13.41
C TYR A 114 -0.63 0.47 14.79
N GLN A 115 -1.78 1.14 14.81
CA GLN A 115 -2.48 1.46 16.06
C GLN A 115 -3.14 0.26 16.73
N ASP A 116 -3.44 -0.81 15.97
CA ASP A 116 -4.05 -2.04 16.46
C ASP A 116 -3.01 -3.05 17.00
N GLY A 117 -1.73 -2.70 16.97
CA GLY A 117 -0.67 -3.42 17.68
C GLY A 117 -0.82 -3.32 19.20
N LYS A 118 -0.21 -4.27 19.93
CA LYS A 118 -0.29 -4.26 21.39
C LYS A 118 0.52 -3.10 21.97
N GLU A 119 -0.17 -2.19 22.67
CA GLU A 119 0.46 -1.08 23.37
C GLU A 119 1.38 -1.59 24.48
N ASN A 120 2.50 -0.90 24.69
CA ASN A 120 3.47 -1.23 25.73
C ASN A 120 3.87 -2.71 25.75
N LEU A 121 4.03 -3.32 24.57
CA LEU A 121 4.34 -4.73 24.41
C LEU A 121 5.52 -5.18 25.31
N SER A 122 6.58 -4.37 25.41
CA SER A 122 7.75 -4.66 26.25
C SER A 122 7.42 -4.85 27.73
N GLN A 123 6.39 -4.15 28.22
CA GLN A 123 5.91 -4.26 29.61
C GLN A 123 4.96 -5.46 29.82
N CYS A 124 4.37 -5.96 28.74
CA CYS A 124 3.46 -7.11 28.77
C CYS A 124 4.19 -8.46 28.63
N ILE A 125 5.48 -8.45 28.29
CA ILE A 125 6.28 -9.68 28.18
C ILE A 125 6.50 -10.25 29.60
N PRO A 126 6.18 -11.55 29.83
CA PRO A 126 6.36 -12.18 31.12
C PRO A 126 7.78 -12.01 31.69
N ASP A 127 7.88 -11.91 33.03
CA ASP A 127 9.16 -11.65 33.71
C ASP A 127 10.15 -12.82 33.60
N ASP A 128 9.64 -14.05 33.43
CA ASP A 128 10.43 -15.25 33.24
C ASP A 128 11.02 -15.40 31.79
N TRP A 129 10.69 -14.46 30.90
CA TRP A 129 11.27 -14.45 29.55
C TRP A 129 12.62 -13.73 29.50
N VAL A 130 13.55 -14.31 28.77
CA VAL A 130 14.84 -13.66 28.46
C VAL A 130 14.61 -12.53 27.46
N LYS A 131 15.13 -11.34 27.77
CA LYS A 131 14.96 -10.11 26.95
C LYS A 131 16.33 -9.63 26.40
N PRO A 132 16.93 -10.35 25.44
CA PRO A 132 18.23 -9.96 24.90
C PRO A 132 18.09 -8.70 24.05
N GLN A 133 18.95 -7.70 24.33
CA GLN A 133 18.99 -6.47 23.55
C GLN A 133 20.03 -6.57 22.43
N LYS A 134 19.65 -6.26 21.21
CA LYS A 134 20.56 -6.09 20.08
C LYS A 134 21.01 -4.64 19.99
N ILE A 135 22.22 -4.37 20.50
CA ILE A 135 22.77 -3.01 20.55
C ILE A 135 23.61 -2.65 19.30
N MET A 136 24.06 -3.64 18.54
CA MET A 136 24.89 -3.39 17.36
C MET A 136 24.02 -3.04 16.15
N ASN A 137 24.22 -1.86 15.59
CA ASN A 137 23.62 -1.45 14.32
C ASN A 137 24.60 -1.80 13.18
N HIS A 138 24.21 -2.74 12.33
CA HIS A 138 25.04 -3.24 11.23
C HIS A 138 24.86 -2.48 9.93
N ARG A 139 23.82 -1.64 9.82
CA ARG A 139 23.39 -1.00 8.56
C ARG A 139 23.84 0.44 8.43
N SER A 140 23.74 1.19 9.53
CA SER A 140 23.81 2.66 9.44
C SER A 140 25.18 3.20 9.75
N ALA A 141 25.54 4.29 9.08
CA ALA A 141 26.72 5.10 9.38
C ALA A 141 26.66 5.68 10.81
N SER A 142 27.80 5.96 11.41
CA SER A 142 27.91 6.31 12.83
C SER A 142 27.13 7.58 13.21
N ARG A 143 27.10 8.61 12.36
CA ARG A 143 26.28 9.83 12.60
C ARG A 143 24.79 9.55 12.58
N ILE A 144 24.33 8.62 11.76
CA ILE A 144 22.93 8.23 11.70
C ILE A 144 22.55 7.49 13.00
N VAL A 145 23.42 6.60 13.48
CA VAL A 145 23.21 5.92 14.78
C VAL A 145 23.17 6.94 15.93
N THR A 146 24.05 7.94 15.90
CA THR A 146 24.04 9.02 16.91
C THR A 146 22.74 9.81 16.89
N LEU A 147 22.22 10.17 15.71
CA LEU A 147 20.94 10.86 15.57
C LEU A 147 19.77 9.98 16.07
N ALA A 148 19.74 8.69 15.68
CA ALA A 148 18.71 7.77 16.12
C ALA A 148 18.69 7.61 17.64
N ASN A 149 19.86 7.52 18.28
CA ASN A 149 19.98 7.46 19.74
C ASN A 149 19.51 8.77 20.40
N ALA A 150 19.80 9.93 19.82
CA ALA A 150 19.36 11.22 20.35
C ALA A 150 17.82 11.36 20.30
N ILE A 151 17.20 10.93 19.19
CA ILE A 151 15.72 10.90 19.09
C ILE A 151 15.13 9.91 20.09
N ARG A 152 15.75 8.75 20.26
CA ARG A 152 15.28 7.68 21.15
C ARG A 152 15.40 8.01 22.64
N PHE A 153 16.38 8.83 23.01
CA PHE A 153 16.69 9.18 24.39
C PHE A 153 15.49 9.74 25.19
N THR A 154 14.55 10.40 24.50
CA THR A 154 13.33 10.94 25.12
C THR A 154 12.27 9.89 25.42
N VAL A 155 12.39 8.68 24.87
CA VAL A 155 11.35 7.64 24.93
C VAL A 155 11.81 6.42 25.75
N ASP A 156 13.04 5.97 25.52
CA ASP A 156 13.61 4.84 26.24
C ASP A 156 15.13 5.02 26.46
N THR A 157 15.72 4.13 27.23
CA THR A 157 17.15 4.15 27.54
C THR A 157 17.99 3.26 26.60
N GLN A 158 17.39 2.66 25.59
CA GLN A 158 18.09 1.76 24.67
C GLN A 158 18.98 2.57 23.71
N GLN A 159 20.23 2.18 23.63
CA GLN A 159 21.18 2.80 22.72
C GLN A 159 21.78 1.77 21.77
N GLN A 160 21.86 2.15 20.52
CA GLN A 160 22.57 1.38 19.52
C GLN A 160 24.04 1.84 19.40
N ARG A 161 24.89 0.93 18.96
CA ARG A 161 26.31 1.20 18.65
C ARG A 161 26.56 0.88 17.19
N PRO A 162 27.24 1.75 16.45
CA PRO A 162 27.66 1.44 15.09
C PRO A 162 28.73 0.34 15.11
N ARG A 163 28.92 -0.35 14.00
CA ARG A 163 30.08 -1.23 13.81
C ARG A 163 31.38 -0.44 13.97
N SER A 164 32.45 -1.10 14.37
CA SER A 164 33.78 -0.46 14.52
C SER A 164 34.38 0.04 13.20
N ASP A 165 33.96 -0.57 12.08
CA ASP A 165 34.32 -0.21 10.71
C ASP A 165 33.23 0.61 9.99
N ALA A 166 32.21 1.10 10.71
CA ALA A 166 31.16 1.91 10.11
C ALA A 166 31.71 3.26 9.63
N GLU A 167 31.30 3.66 8.44
CA GLU A 167 31.57 5.00 7.93
C GLU A 167 30.98 6.08 8.84
N VAL A 168 31.56 7.27 8.77
CA VAL A 168 31.04 8.42 9.55
C VAL A 168 29.66 8.81 9.06
N GLY A 169 29.47 8.87 7.75
CA GLY A 169 28.23 9.27 7.09
C GLY A 169 27.90 10.75 7.24
N ASN A 170 26.79 11.17 6.65
CA ASN A 170 26.33 12.55 6.66
C ASN A 170 24.88 12.65 7.08
N VAL A 171 24.57 13.65 7.91
CA VAL A 171 23.22 14.02 8.31
C VAL A 171 23.09 15.53 8.20
N ARG A 172 22.06 16.02 7.53
CA ARG A 172 21.77 17.44 7.34
C ARG A 172 20.28 17.69 7.58
N LEU A 173 19.96 18.80 8.19
CA LEU A 173 18.62 19.34 8.32
C LEU A 173 18.49 20.60 7.46
N PHE A 174 17.50 20.61 6.57
CA PHE A 174 17.17 21.74 5.74
C PHE A 174 15.81 22.31 6.21
N ILE A 175 15.78 23.58 6.54
CA ILE A 175 14.56 24.31 6.91
C ILE A 175 14.19 25.16 5.73
N VAL A 176 12.96 24.97 5.23
CA VAL A 176 12.46 25.53 3.98
C VAL A 176 11.21 26.35 4.28
N SER A 177 11.05 27.49 3.57
CA SER A 177 9.83 28.30 3.68
C SER A 177 8.62 27.54 3.16
N SER A 178 7.45 27.73 3.79
CA SER A 178 6.19 27.04 3.43
C SER A 178 5.67 27.41 2.03
N ASP A 179 6.09 28.55 1.49
CA ASP A 179 5.73 29.06 0.16
C ASP A 179 6.73 28.67 -0.94
N ALA A 180 7.83 27.99 -0.59
CA ALA A 180 8.82 27.54 -1.55
C ALA A 180 8.25 26.51 -2.53
N ASN A 181 8.73 26.55 -3.78
CA ASN A 181 8.43 25.49 -4.74
C ASN A 181 9.08 24.18 -4.28
N LYS A 182 8.27 23.20 -3.97
CA LYS A 182 8.69 21.92 -3.33
C LYS A 182 9.67 21.14 -4.22
N GLU A 183 9.36 20.99 -5.50
CA GLU A 183 10.18 20.21 -6.43
C GLU A 183 11.56 20.86 -6.66
N VAL A 184 11.58 22.16 -6.89
CA VAL A 184 12.82 22.93 -7.05
C VAL A 184 13.67 22.88 -5.77
N THR A 185 13.02 22.94 -4.61
CA THR A 185 13.71 22.87 -3.31
C THR A 185 14.32 21.50 -3.07
N GLU A 186 13.57 20.43 -3.34
CA GLU A 186 14.07 19.03 -3.20
C GLU A 186 15.26 18.80 -4.13
N GLN A 187 15.22 19.31 -5.36
CA GLN A 187 16.34 19.24 -6.29
C GLN A 187 17.56 20.03 -5.78
N ARG A 188 17.33 21.22 -5.25
CA ARG A 188 18.41 22.04 -4.68
C ARG A 188 19.03 21.37 -3.44
N VAL A 189 18.24 20.75 -2.59
CA VAL A 189 18.76 19.96 -1.44
C VAL A 189 19.64 18.81 -1.94
N ALA A 190 19.23 18.10 -2.97
CA ALA A 190 20.04 17.02 -3.54
C ALA A 190 21.37 17.54 -4.13
N GLU A 191 21.38 18.70 -4.80
CA GLU A 191 22.58 19.36 -5.28
C GLU A 191 23.54 19.72 -4.13
N ILE A 192 23.02 20.36 -3.06
CA ILE A 192 23.82 20.72 -1.88
C ILE A 192 24.40 19.47 -1.23
N MET A 193 23.61 18.39 -1.10
CA MET A 193 24.12 17.12 -0.58
C MET A 193 25.23 16.54 -1.46
N SER A 194 25.10 16.62 -2.78
CA SER A 194 26.17 16.21 -3.69
C SER A 194 27.44 17.00 -3.51
N GLU A 195 27.35 18.33 -3.36
CA GLU A 195 28.49 19.23 -3.17
C GLU A 195 29.17 18.98 -1.81
N GLU A 196 28.40 18.92 -0.72
CA GLU A 196 28.94 18.77 0.63
C GLU A 196 29.53 17.38 0.92
N THR A 197 28.97 16.35 0.32
CA THR A 197 29.41 14.96 0.56
C THR A 197 30.45 14.48 -0.47
N GLY A 198 30.57 15.18 -1.60
CA GLY A 198 31.36 14.72 -2.73
C GLY A 198 30.73 13.55 -3.48
N ASP A 199 29.48 13.21 -3.17
CA ASP A 199 28.76 12.07 -3.73
C ASP A 199 27.84 12.55 -4.87
N GLY A 200 28.31 12.36 -6.11
CA GLY A 200 27.60 12.80 -7.33
C GLY A 200 26.26 12.12 -7.57
N GLU A 201 26.04 10.96 -7.00
CA GLU A 201 24.81 10.17 -7.14
C GLU A 201 23.57 10.88 -6.56
N TRP A 202 23.74 11.85 -5.66
CA TRP A 202 22.65 12.70 -5.19
C TRP A 202 21.96 13.50 -6.31
N ARG A 203 22.68 13.74 -7.44
CA ARG A 203 22.09 14.47 -8.59
C ARG A 203 21.18 13.62 -9.45
N ASP A 204 21.28 12.30 -9.34
CA ASP A 204 20.36 11.38 -10.02
C ASP A 204 19.22 11.00 -9.08
N SER A 205 17.99 11.43 -9.42
CA SER A 205 16.78 11.15 -8.64
C SER A 205 16.45 9.67 -8.47
N LYS A 206 17.09 8.78 -9.23
CA LYS A 206 16.97 7.32 -9.10
C LYS A 206 17.89 6.73 -8.04
N GLN A 207 18.89 7.49 -7.59
CA GLN A 207 19.93 7.01 -6.69
C GLN A 207 19.72 7.38 -5.22
N TYR A 208 18.65 8.10 -4.91
CA TYR A 208 18.25 8.38 -3.53
C TYR A 208 16.74 8.13 -3.32
N LYS A 209 16.38 7.71 -2.11
CA LYS A 209 14.99 7.48 -1.72
C LYS A 209 14.45 8.69 -1.00
N SER A 210 13.28 9.19 -1.43
CA SER A 210 12.57 10.28 -0.77
C SER A 210 11.44 9.71 0.09
N LEU A 211 11.60 9.80 1.40
CA LEU A 211 10.58 9.36 2.36
C LEU A 211 9.60 10.47 2.62
N ILE A 212 8.34 10.16 2.47
CA ILE A 212 7.20 11.06 2.66
C ILE A 212 6.26 10.53 3.74
N LEU A 213 5.45 11.39 4.32
CA LEU A 213 4.56 11.03 5.42
C LEU A 213 3.32 10.26 4.92
N GLU A 214 2.75 10.67 3.79
CA GLU A 214 1.49 10.14 3.28
C GLU A 214 1.52 9.91 1.77
N HIS A 215 0.78 8.92 1.29
CA HIS A 215 0.74 8.55 -0.14
C HIS A 215 0.30 9.69 -1.06
N HIS A 216 -0.62 10.57 -0.62
CA HIS A 216 -1.06 11.68 -1.45
C HIS A 216 0.05 12.74 -1.68
N MET A 217 1.07 12.81 -0.81
CA MET A 217 2.25 13.63 -1.08
C MET A 217 3.04 13.10 -2.27
N ALA A 218 3.18 11.76 -2.40
CA ALA A 218 3.76 11.16 -3.61
C ALA A 218 2.89 11.43 -4.83
N ALA A 219 1.58 11.29 -4.68
CA ALA A 219 0.63 11.52 -5.77
C ALA A 219 0.73 12.94 -6.32
N SER A 220 0.88 13.94 -5.44
CA SER A 220 1.09 15.33 -5.84
C SER A 220 2.43 15.53 -6.57
N ARG A 221 3.54 15.04 -5.99
CA ARG A 221 4.90 15.23 -6.55
C ARG A 221 5.16 14.44 -7.81
N PHE A 222 4.58 13.27 -7.93
CA PHE A 222 4.78 12.40 -9.10
C PHE A 222 3.71 12.56 -10.18
N GLY A 223 2.68 13.41 -9.91
CA GLY A 223 1.68 13.83 -10.89
C GLY A 223 0.60 12.80 -11.17
N PHE A 224 0.11 12.09 -10.14
CA PHE A 224 -1.06 11.22 -10.23
C PHE A 224 -2.16 11.54 -9.19
N LEU A 225 -2.13 12.76 -8.66
CA LEU A 225 -3.05 13.19 -7.59
C LEU A 225 -4.52 13.13 -8.02
N GLU A 226 -4.83 13.51 -9.26
CA GLU A 226 -6.20 13.52 -9.80
C GLU A 226 -6.80 12.10 -9.89
N LEU A 227 -5.98 11.09 -10.14
CA LEU A 227 -6.38 9.70 -10.06
C LEU A 227 -6.56 9.25 -8.60
N TYR A 228 -5.63 9.66 -7.72
CA TYR A 228 -5.55 9.16 -6.37
C TYR A 228 -6.66 9.68 -5.45
N LEU A 229 -6.94 10.99 -5.48
CA LEU A 229 -7.86 11.63 -4.53
C LEU A 229 -9.28 11.05 -4.55
N PRO A 230 -9.96 10.89 -5.72
CA PRO A 230 -11.32 10.37 -5.74
C PRO A 230 -11.43 8.96 -5.14
N LEU A 231 -10.40 8.14 -5.32
CA LEU A 231 -10.35 6.77 -4.81
C LEU A 231 -10.02 6.73 -3.31
N ASN A 232 -9.11 7.60 -2.85
CA ASN A 232 -8.72 7.67 -1.45
C ASN A 232 -9.85 8.17 -0.53
N GLU A 233 -10.81 8.93 -1.05
CA GLU A 233 -11.99 9.38 -0.32
C GLU A 233 -12.99 8.24 -0.04
N VAL A 234 -12.87 7.11 -0.71
CA VAL A 234 -13.80 5.98 -0.60
C VAL A 234 -13.13 4.81 0.13
N PRO A 235 -13.54 4.53 1.38
CA PRO A 235 -12.84 3.57 2.25
C PRO A 235 -12.66 2.17 1.68
N VAL A 236 -13.53 1.72 0.77
CA VAL A 236 -13.44 0.40 0.13
C VAL A 236 -12.18 0.25 -0.74
N PHE A 237 -11.60 1.36 -1.21
CA PHE A 237 -10.38 1.33 -2.02
C PHE A 237 -9.09 1.47 -1.22
N ASN A 238 -9.15 1.73 0.08
CA ASN A 238 -7.95 2.08 0.87
C ASN A 238 -6.80 1.06 0.75
N THR A 239 -7.10 -0.22 0.78
CA THR A 239 -6.07 -1.27 0.64
C THR A 239 -5.67 -1.43 -0.82
N SER A 240 -6.65 -1.64 -1.71
CA SER A 240 -6.42 -1.88 -3.12
C SER A 240 -5.80 -0.70 -3.87
N LEU A 241 -5.99 0.53 -3.38
CA LEU A 241 -5.31 1.72 -3.89
C LEU A 241 -3.83 1.77 -3.48
N ARG A 242 -3.47 1.22 -2.34
CA ARG A 242 -2.07 1.19 -1.88
C ARG A 242 -1.25 0.10 -2.55
N ASP A 243 -1.85 -1.03 -2.81
CA ASP A 243 -1.20 -2.20 -3.41
C ASP A 243 -1.41 -2.33 -4.93
N GLY A 244 -2.18 -1.41 -5.55
CA GLY A 244 -2.44 -1.41 -6.99
C GLY A 244 -3.38 -2.52 -7.47
N SER A 245 -4.17 -3.11 -6.57
CA SER A 245 -5.04 -4.26 -6.91
C SER A 245 -6.46 -3.87 -7.34
N ILE A 246 -6.75 -2.57 -7.55
CA ILE A 246 -8.02 -2.14 -8.13
C ILE A 246 -8.14 -2.74 -9.54
N SER A 247 -9.11 -3.64 -9.75
CA SER A 247 -9.21 -4.48 -10.96
C SER A 247 -9.26 -3.66 -12.25
N GLU A 248 -10.04 -2.57 -12.25
CA GLU A 248 -10.25 -1.70 -13.40
C GLU A 248 -8.94 -0.99 -13.79
N LEU A 249 -8.17 -0.51 -12.82
CA LEU A 249 -6.86 0.12 -13.04
C LEU A 249 -5.80 -0.91 -13.41
N SER A 250 -5.82 -2.06 -12.73
CA SER A 250 -4.87 -3.15 -12.92
C SER A 250 -4.94 -3.73 -14.34
N PHE A 251 -6.15 -3.84 -14.92
CA PHE A 251 -6.33 -4.26 -16.31
C PHE A 251 -5.64 -3.29 -17.28
N LEU A 252 -5.86 -1.99 -17.12
CA LEU A 252 -5.23 -0.96 -17.97
C LEU A 252 -3.70 -1.00 -17.87
N SER A 253 -3.16 -1.23 -16.67
CA SER A 253 -1.71 -1.29 -16.47
C SER A 253 -1.08 -2.59 -16.97
N LYS A 254 -1.72 -3.75 -16.71
CA LYS A 254 -1.11 -5.06 -16.99
C LYS A 254 -1.35 -5.56 -18.40
N VAL A 255 -2.41 -5.08 -19.06
CA VAL A 255 -2.77 -5.53 -20.42
C VAL A 255 -2.58 -4.40 -21.42
N ILE A 256 -3.17 -3.22 -21.15
CA ILE A 256 -3.20 -2.15 -22.14
C ILE A 256 -1.87 -1.39 -22.23
N SER A 257 -1.24 -1.05 -21.10
CA SER A 257 0.05 -0.34 -21.15
C SER A 257 1.15 -1.14 -21.86
N PRO A 258 1.34 -2.46 -21.60
CA PRO A 258 2.25 -3.28 -22.38
C PRO A 258 1.88 -3.38 -23.88
N LEU A 259 0.58 -3.46 -24.22
CA LEU A 259 0.12 -3.48 -25.59
C LEU A 259 0.50 -2.19 -26.34
N VAL A 260 0.24 -1.03 -25.72
CA VAL A 260 0.61 0.28 -26.29
C VAL A 260 2.12 0.41 -26.47
N GLN A 261 2.91 -0.06 -25.49
CA GLN A 261 4.37 -0.04 -25.57
C GLN A 261 4.89 -0.96 -26.68
N ALA A 262 4.35 -2.18 -26.79
CA ALA A 262 4.71 -3.12 -27.84
C ALA A 262 4.39 -2.56 -29.25
N TYR A 263 3.19 -1.99 -29.42
CA TYR A 263 2.78 -1.40 -30.72
C TYR A 263 3.66 -0.20 -31.09
N LYS A 264 3.90 0.75 -30.16
CA LYS A 264 4.79 1.90 -30.40
C LYS A 264 6.23 1.48 -30.67
N GLY A 265 6.67 0.36 -30.11
CA GLY A 265 7.97 -0.24 -30.33
C GLY A 265 8.07 -1.10 -31.60
N ASN A 266 7.02 -1.17 -32.43
CA ASN A 266 6.91 -2.06 -33.61
C ASN A 266 7.24 -3.53 -33.28
N ASN A 267 6.82 -4.00 -32.10
CA ASN A 267 7.02 -5.38 -31.66
C ASN A 267 5.73 -6.20 -31.85
N ASP A 268 5.48 -6.58 -33.11
CA ASP A 268 4.27 -7.32 -33.51
C ASP A 268 4.13 -8.67 -32.81
N PHE A 269 5.25 -9.29 -32.44
CA PHE A 269 5.24 -10.56 -31.70
C PHE A 269 4.63 -10.38 -30.30
N GLU A 270 5.02 -9.35 -29.58
CA GLU A 270 4.49 -9.09 -28.21
C GLU A 270 3.05 -8.59 -28.30
N VAL A 271 2.68 -7.78 -29.32
CA VAL A 271 1.29 -7.40 -29.58
C VAL A 271 0.43 -8.65 -29.76
N LEU A 272 0.84 -9.57 -30.65
CA LEU A 272 0.10 -10.81 -30.90
C LEU A 272 0.00 -11.69 -29.68
N LYS A 273 1.05 -11.77 -28.87
CA LYS A 273 1.07 -12.55 -27.63
C LYS A 273 0.04 -12.02 -26.63
N ILE A 274 0.02 -10.71 -26.38
CA ILE A 274 -0.94 -10.06 -25.46
C ILE A 274 -2.37 -10.29 -25.92
N VAL A 275 -2.63 -10.05 -27.22
CA VAL A 275 -3.96 -10.22 -27.79
C VAL A 275 -4.40 -11.69 -27.72
N LYS A 276 -3.52 -12.64 -28.02
CA LYS A 276 -3.82 -14.08 -27.92
C LYS A 276 -4.15 -14.52 -26.53
N GLU A 277 -3.52 -13.92 -25.53
CA GLU A 277 -3.73 -14.27 -24.12
C GLU A 277 -5.03 -13.69 -23.54
N TYR A 278 -5.38 -12.45 -23.92
CA TYR A 278 -6.46 -11.71 -23.23
C TYR A 278 -7.68 -11.42 -24.10
N SER A 279 -7.62 -11.56 -25.44
CA SER A 279 -8.71 -11.19 -26.34
C SER A 279 -9.69 -12.35 -26.56
N PRO A 280 -11.00 -12.12 -26.39
CA PRO A 280 -12.04 -13.09 -26.75
C PRO A 280 -12.15 -13.31 -28.25
N LEU A 281 -11.61 -12.41 -29.07
CA LEU A 281 -11.56 -12.55 -30.52
C LEU A 281 -10.59 -13.66 -30.96
N MET A 282 -9.62 -14.01 -30.11
CA MET A 282 -8.58 -15.03 -30.35
C MET A 282 -8.92 -16.39 -29.73
N GLU A 283 -10.15 -16.61 -29.25
CA GLU A 283 -10.57 -17.91 -28.69
C GLU A 283 -10.63 -18.99 -29.76
N SER A 284 -9.71 -19.94 -29.71
CA SER A 284 -9.55 -21.03 -30.70
C SER A 284 -10.79 -21.91 -30.90
N LYS A 285 -11.72 -21.96 -29.94
CA LYS A 285 -12.99 -22.69 -30.04
C LYS A 285 -13.93 -22.17 -31.12
N LYS A 286 -13.73 -20.94 -31.61
CA LYS A 286 -14.52 -20.29 -32.66
C LYS A 286 -13.94 -20.49 -34.06
N TRP A 287 -12.75 -21.11 -34.18
CA TRP A 287 -12.03 -21.22 -35.46
C TRP A 287 -12.20 -22.61 -36.06
N ILE A 288 -13.23 -22.78 -36.87
CA ILE A 288 -13.56 -24.05 -37.51
C ILE A 288 -12.85 -24.20 -38.85
N SER A 289 -12.50 -23.08 -39.51
CA SER A 289 -11.84 -23.05 -40.82
C SER A 289 -10.67 -22.07 -40.90
N LEU A 290 -9.84 -22.18 -41.94
CA LEU A 290 -8.75 -21.22 -42.23
C LEU A 290 -9.30 -19.81 -42.52
N ASP A 291 -10.46 -19.74 -43.19
CA ASP A 291 -11.16 -18.47 -43.45
C ASP A 291 -11.61 -17.77 -42.19
N ASP A 292 -12.08 -18.52 -41.20
CA ASP A 292 -12.48 -17.96 -39.89
C ASP A 292 -11.27 -17.42 -39.14
N GLN A 293 -10.12 -18.08 -39.23
CA GLN A 293 -8.86 -17.62 -38.62
C GLN A 293 -8.38 -16.31 -39.27
N THR A 294 -8.42 -16.21 -40.57
CA THR A 294 -8.01 -14.99 -41.28
C THR A 294 -8.92 -13.81 -40.96
N LYS A 295 -10.23 -14.03 -40.90
CA LYS A 295 -11.20 -12.99 -40.50
C LYS A 295 -10.99 -12.56 -39.05
N ALA A 296 -10.73 -13.50 -38.14
CA ALA A 296 -10.47 -13.19 -36.73
C ALA A 296 -9.19 -12.34 -36.58
N LEU A 297 -8.13 -12.67 -37.29
CA LEU A 297 -6.89 -11.88 -37.31
C LEU A 297 -7.12 -10.46 -37.83
N GLN A 298 -7.84 -10.31 -38.92
CA GLN A 298 -8.20 -9.01 -39.46
C GLN A 298 -9.06 -8.17 -38.52
N GLN A 299 -10.01 -8.80 -37.81
CA GLN A 299 -10.81 -8.12 -36.81
C GLN A 299 -9.95 -7.64 -35.62
N VAL A 300 -9.00 -8.48 -35.18
CA VAL A 300 -8.07 -8.12 -34.11
C VAL A 300 -7.16 -6.97 -34.52
N GLU A 301 -6.57 -7.05 -35.73
CA GLU A 301 -5.72 -6.01 -36.30
C GLU A 301 -6.48 -4.67 -36.36
N SER A 302 -7.68 -4.66 -36.95
CA SER A 302 -8.53 -3.47 -37.01
C SER A 302 -8.91 -2.93 -35.61
N ALA A 303 -9.16 -3.81 -34.65
CA ALA A 303 -9.48 -3.40 -33.28
C ALA A 303 -8.27 -2.81 -32.53
N VAL A 304 -7.08 -3.37 -32.76
CA VAL A 304 -5.82 -2.85 -32.22
C VAL A 304 -5.52 -1.49 -32.82
N ASP A 305 -5.60 -1.37 -34.14
CA ASP A 305 -5.34 -0.11 -34.85
C ASP A 305 -6.29 0.99 -34.38
N LYS A 306 -7.59 0.70 -34.27
CA LYS A 306 -8.59 1.65 -33.75
C LYS A 306 -8.27 2.07 -32.30
N LEU A 307 -7.78 1.18 -31.47
CA LEU A 307 -7.32 1.52 -30.12
C LEU A 307 -6.09 2.43 -30.18
N MET A 308 -5.13 2.13 -31.06
CA MET A 308 -3.87 2.88 -31.18
C MET A 308 -4.06 4.26 -31.81
N GLU A 309 -5.13 4.48 -32.60
CA GLU A 309 -5.51 5.81 -33.10
C GLU A 309 -5.67 6.85 -31.98
N LEU A 310 -6.00 6.42 -30.74
CA LEU A 310 -6.11 7.32 -29.57
C LEU A 310 -4.79 8.00 -29.23
N TRP A 311 -3.65 7.43 -29.59
CA TRP A 311 -2.30 8.00 -29.36
C TRP A 311 -1.67 8.61 -30.63
N LYS A 312 -2.45 8.78 -31.69
CA LYS A 312 -1.95 9.38 -32.92
C LYS A 312 -1.68 10.88 -32.70
N ASP A 313 -0.70 11.40 -33.41
CA ASP A 313 -0.30 12.82 -33.41
C ASP A 313 0.02 13.34 -31.97
N ASP A 314 0.68 12.49 -31.16
CA ASP A 314 1.03 12.77 -29.77
C ASP A 314 -0.18 13.04 -28.84
N ALA A 315 -1.36 12.62 -29.23
CA ALA A 315 -2.55 12.70 -28.38
C ALA A 315 -2.39 11.85 -27.13
N ILE A 316 -2.92 12.35 -26.03
CA ILE A 316 -2.93 11.64 -24.75
C ILE A 316 -4.38 11.33 -24.37
N PRO A 317 -4.87 10.11 -24.62
CA PRO A 317 -6.23 9.71 -24.27
C PRO A 317 -6.43 9.64 -22.77
N THR A 318 -7.66 9.80 -22.32
CA THR A 318 -8.04 9.45 -20.96
C THR A 318 -8.19 7.93 -20.80
N CYS A 319 -8.12 7.44 -19.57
CA CYS A 319 -8.39 6.02 -19.30
C CYS A 319 -9.81 5.61 -19.72
N LEU A 320 -10.80 6.53 -19.64
CA LEU A 320 -12.15 6.29 -20.12
C LEU A 320 -12.23 6.15 -21.64
N ASP A 321 -11.47 6.95 -22.41
CA ASP A 321 -11.43 6.85 -23.87
C ASP A 321 -10.88 5.49 -24.31
N VAL A 322 -9.84 5.02 -23.61
CA VAL A 322 -9.25 3.69 -23.83
C VAL A 322 -10.28 2.60 -23.56
N LEU A 323 -10.99 2.65 -22.43
CA LEU A 323 -12.03 1.66 -22.07
C LEU A 323 -13.20 1.69 -23.08
N ARG A 324 -13.63 2.86 -23.54
CA ARG A 324 -14.67 3.00 -24.58
C ARG A 324 -14.24 2.36 -25.90
N SER A 325 -13.01 2.64 -26.37
CA SER A 325 -12.49 2.02 -27.58
C SER A 325 -12.45 0.50 -27.49
N ILE A 326 -12.10 -0.04 -26.31
CA ILE A 326 -12.12 -1.48 -26.04
C ILE A 326 -13.54 -2.04 -26.06
N GLN A 327 -14.51 -1.34 -25.44
CA GLN A 327 -15.92 -1.72 -25.45
C GLN A 327 -16.49 -1.74 -26.86
N ASP A 328 -16.25 -0.68 -27.64
CA ASP A 328 -16.74 -0.51 -29.02
C ASP A 328 -16.19 -1.58 -29.99
N THR A 329 -14.93 -1.98 -29.81
CA THR A 329 -14.27 -2.96 -30.67
C THR A 329 -14.42 -4.40 -30.18
N GLY A 330 -14.75 -4.61 -28.91
CA GLY A 330 -14.74 -5.93 -28.31
C GLY A 330 -13.36 -6.58 -28.25
N LEU A 331 -12.28 -5.79 -28.36
CA LEU A 331 -10.90 -6.28 -28.37
C LEU A 331 -10.57 -7.09 -27.10
N PHE A 332 -11.04 -6.64 -25.96
CA PHE A 332 -10.91 -7.35 -24.69
C PHE A 332 -12.26 -7.44 -23.98
N LYS A 333 -12.43 -8.49 -23.17
CA LYS A 333 -13.61 -8.63 -22.34
C LYS A 333 -13.51 -7.71 -21.14
N LEU A 334 -14.42 -6.77 -21.01
CA LEU A 334 -14.55 -5.91 -19.84
C LEU A 334 -15.47 -6.56 -18.80
N ASP A 335 -15.25 -6.22 -17.52
CA ASP A 335 -16.11 -6.62 -16.42
C ASP A 335 -17.42 -5.77 -16.46
N GLU A 336 -18.56 -6.34 -16.09
CA GLU A 336 -19.86 -5.62 -16.01
C GLU A 336 -19.78 -4.31 -15.22
N ARG A 337 -18.84 -4.22 -14.26
CA ARG A 337 -18.59 -2.98 -13.50
C ARG A 337 -18.07 -1.85 -14.36
N VAL A 338 -17.27 -2.17 -15.39
CA VAL A 338 -16.76 -1.18 -16.34
C VAL A 338 -17.87 -0.62 -17.20
N ASP A 339 -18.87 -1.44 -17.59
CA ASP A 339 -20.05 -0.98 -18.33
C ASP A 339 -20.83 0.07 -17.53
N ASN A 340 -20.96 -0.10 -16.21
CA ASN A 340 -21.58 0.89 -15.32
C ASN A 340 -20.75 2.19 -15.23
N ILE A 341 -19.43 2.10 -15.28
CA ILE A 341 -18.54 3.27 -15.29
C ILE A 341 -18.66 4.04 -16.60
N LEU A 342 -18.78 3.36 -17.74
CA LEU A 342 -18.88 3.95 -19.08
C LEU A 342 -20.27 4.49 -19.41
N SER A 343 -21.30 3.97 -18.75
CA SER A 343 -22.67 4.44 -18.89
C SER A 343 -22.84 5.87 -18.39
N SER A 344 -23.92 6.53 -18.80
CA SER A 344 -24.25 7.86 -18.29
C SER A 344 -24.50 7.84 -16.78
N PRO A 345 -24.06 8.86 -16.03
CA PRO A 345 -24.28 8.94 -14.59
C PRO A 345 -25.78 8.87 -14.27
N ALA A 346 -26.15 7.97 -13.36
CA ALA A 346 -27.50 7.88 -12.83
C ALA A 346 -27.65 8.78 -11.58
N ALA A 347 -28.87 9.25 -11.30
CA ALA A 347 -29.14 10.09 -10.13
C ALA A 347 -28.79 9.41 -8.80
N ASP A 348 -28.91 8.09 -8.74
CA ASP A 348 -28.60 7.26 -7.55
C ASP A 348 -27.31 6.44 -7.72
N GLU A 349 -26.33 6.96 -8.47
CA GLU A 349 -25.07 6.25 -8.70
C GLU A 349 -24.31 6.03 -7.39
N SER A 350 -23.74 4.84 -7.23
CA SER A 350 -22.94 4.55 -6.03
C SER A 350 -21.68 5.40 -5.96
N ILE A 351 -21.31 5.83 -4.75
CA ILE A 351 -20.09 6.62 -4.49
C ILE A 351 -18.84 5.93 -5.10
N ARG A 352 -18.82 4.58 -5.08
CA ARG A 352 -17.75 3.78 -5.68
C ARG A 352 -17.62 4.02 -7.19
N ILE A 353 -18.73 3.97 -7.93
CA ILE A 353 -18.73 4.15 -9.40
C ILE A 353 -18.36 5.59 -9.74
N THR A 354 -18.91 6.55 -9.02
CA THR A 354 -18.56 7.97 -9.20
C THR A 354 -17.06 8.23 -8.99
N ALA A 355 -16.47 7.63 -7.95
CA ALA A 355 -15.04 7.75 -7.67
C ALA A 355 -14.18 7.14 -8.77
N LEU A 356 -14.53 5.92 -9.23
CA LEU A 356 -13.84 5.25 -10.33
C LEU A 356 -13.94 6.04 -11.64
N ARG A 357 -15.13 6.56 -11.97
CA ARG A 357 -15.33 7.39 -13.15
C ARG A 357 -14.45 8.65 -13.13
N LYS A 358 -14.38 9.35 -11.98
CA LYS A 358 -13.48 10.50 -11.80
C LYS A 358 -12.03 10.10 -11.96
N ALA A 359 -11.60 9.02 -11.30
CA ALA A 359 -10.24 8.54 -11.37
C ALA A 359 -9.83 8.09 -12.79
N LEU A 360 -10.75 7.53 -13.56
CA LEU A 360 -10.49 7.09 -14.94
C LEU A 360 -10.64 8.21 -15.97
N SER A 361 -11.13 9.40 -15.60
CA SER A 361 -11.20 10.58 -16.49
C SER A 361 -9.84 11.23 -16.71
N VAL A 362 -8.80 10.79 -16.03
CA VAL A 362 -7.45 11.34 -16.14
C VAL A 362 -6.73 10.83 -17.39
N PRO A 363 -5.69 11.54 -17.87
CA PRO A 363 -4.81 11.07 -18.92
C PRO A 363 -4.21 9.70 -18.60
N PHE A 364 -4.06 8.83 -19.60
CA PHE A 364 -3.50 7.50 -19.44
C PHE A 364 -2.09 7.50 -18.82
N THR A 365 -1.30 8.52 -19.13
CA THR A 365 0.03 8.74 -18.51
C THR A 365 -0.02 8.93 -17.00
N THR A 366 -1.12 9.44 -16.46
CA THR A 366 -1.33 9.58 -15.00
C THR A 366 -1.46 8.20 -14.34
N LEU A 367 -2.14 7.26 -15.01
CA LEU A 367 -2.24 5.88 -14.56
C LEU A 367 -0.85 5.20 -14.57
N GLU A 368 -0.04 5.40 -15.60
CA GLU A 368 1.32 4.86 -15.67
C GLU A 368 2.19 5.35 -14.52
N LYS A 369 2.10 6.63 -14.18
CA LYS A 369 2.77 7.20 -13.01
C LYS A 369 2.32 6.56 -11.70
N TYR A 370 1.01 6.38 -11.52
CA TYR A 370 0.48 5.70 -10.35
C TYR A 370 1.02 4.27 -10.22
N PHE A 371 1.02 3.48 -11.29
CA PHE A 371 1.56 2.12 -11.24
C PHE A 371 3.08 2.07 -11.08
N ALA A 372 3.82 3.02 -11.62
CA ALA A 372 5.25 3.15 -11.34
C ALA A 372 5.50 3.39 -9.85
N TYR A 373 4.66 4.20 -9.20
CA TYR A 373 4.74 4.41 -7.75
C TYR A 373 4.41 3.15 -6.95
N VAL A 374 3.30 2.50 -7.23
CA VAL A 374 2.87 1.29 -6.51
C VAL A 374 3.83 0.11 -6.70
N SER A 375 4.49 0.02 -7.87
CA SER A 375 5.53 -0.99 -8.15
C SER A 375 6.92 -0.65 -7.60
N ASP A 376 7.02 0.36 -6.74
CA ASP A 376 8.26 0.87 -6.14
C ASP A 376 9.34 1.30 -7.16
N ASN A 377 8.91 1.65 -8.38
CA ASN A 377 9.78 2.12 -9.46
C ASN A 377 9.97 3.66 -9.43
N THR A 378 9.82 4.27 -8.25
CA THR A 378 10.03 5.71 -8.05
C THR A 378 10.94 5.98 -6.86
N ARG A 379 11.46 7.23 -6.80
CA ARG A 379 12.23 7.66 -5.62
C ARG A 379 11.37 7.82 -4.36
N PHE A 380 10.05 7.98 -4.49
CA PHE A 380 9.15 8.24 -3.37
C PHE A 380 8.67 6.96 -2.70
N ALA A 381 8.70 6.95 -1.38
CA ALA A 381 8.06 5.91 -0.58
C ALA A 381 7.56 6.48 0.75
N THR A 382 6.55 5.86 1.33
CA THR A 382 6.16 6.21 2.69
C THR A 382 7.12 5.57 3.69
N HIS A 383 7.29 6.21 4.86
CA HIS A 383 8.09 5.66 5.95
C HIS A 383 7.63 4.24 6.38
N GLN A 384 6.36 3.93 6.20
CA GLN A 384 5.80 2.59 6.44
C GLN A 384 6.23 1.57 5.37
N GLY A 385 6.22 2.00 4.10
CA GLY A 385 6.53 1.12 2.96
C GLY A 385 7.99 0.71 2.85
N VAL A 386 8.91 1.44 3.49
CA VAL A 386 10.35 1.12 3.49
C VAL A 386 10.82 0.36 4.72
N LYS A 387 9.92 -0.04 5.59
CA LYS A 387 10.27 -0.78 6.79
C LYS A 387 11.02 -2.07 6.43
N GLY A 388 12.17 -2.29 7.07
CA GLY A 388 13.05 -3.42 6.76
C GLY A 388 13.99 -3.23 5.57
N LEU A 389 13.83 -2.16 4.79
CA LEU A 389 14.73 -1.83 3.67
C LEU A 389 15.87 -0.90 4.12
N GLU A 390 16.92 -0.84 3.31
CA GLU A 390 18.04 0.08 3.51
C GLU A 390 18.42 0.77 2.19
N PHE A 391 18.82 2.04 2.29
CA PHE A 391 19.18 2.87 1.16
C PHE A 391 20.46 3.65 1.47
N PRO A 392 21.38 3.79 0.50
CA PRO A 392 22.61 4.54 0.71
C PRO A 392 22.34 6.05 0.90
N ARG A 393 21.26 6.57 0.32
CA ARG A 393 20.90 7.99 0.34
C ARG A 393 19.42 8.12 0.59
N VAL A 394 19.07 8.90 1.62
CA VAL A 394 17.65 9.10 2.02
C VAL A 394 17.40 10.57 2.24
N MET A 395 16.37 11.09 1.59
CA MET A 395 15.79 12.41 1.84
C MET A 395 14.46 12.22 2.56
N VAL A 396 14.34 12.70 3.80
CA VAL A 396 13.08 12.66 4.55
C VAL A 396 12.38 13.99 4.39
N ILE A 397 11.16 13.98 3.84
CA ILE A 397 10.34 15.16 3.60
C ILE A 397 9.27 15.25 4.66
N ILE A 398 9.35 16.30 5.47
CA ILE A 398 8.44 16.58 6.58
C ILE A 398 7.64 17.83 6.21
N ASP A 399 6.34 17.66 5.94
CA ASP A 399 5.42 18.72 5.57
C ASP A 399 4.02 18.39 6.13
N ASP A 400 3.71 18.93 7.30
CA ASP A 400 2.43 18.67 7.99
C ASP A 400 1.23 19.20 7.20
N ALA A 401 1.38 20.35 6.54
CA ALA A 401 0.30 20.97 5.78
C ALA A 401 -0.09 20.11 4.56
N GLU A 402 0.89 19.52 3.91
CA GLU A 402 0.66 18.62 2.79
C GLU A 402 0.23 17.23 3.26
N ALA A 403 0.81 16.71 4.33
CA ALA A 403 0.47 15.39 4.87
C ALA A 403 -0.99 15.29 5.33
N LYS A 404 -1.59 16.40 5.75
CA LYS A 404 -2.97 16.44 6.29
C LYS A 404 -3.20 15.44 7.43
N GLY A 405 -2.11 15.00 8.05
CA GLY A 405 -2.14 14.07 9.16
C GLY A 405 -2.74 14.73 10.40
N PHE A 406 -3.57 14.00 11.13
CA PHE A 406 -4.22 14.51 12.35
C PHE A 406 -3.65 13.88 13.64
N LEU A 407 -2.81 12.85 13.50
CA LEU A 407 -2.29 12.08 14.65
C LEU A 407 -1.01 12.67 15.22
N PHE A 408 -0.24 13.39 14.43
CA PHE A 408 1.03 13.95 14.83
C PHE A 408 1.35 15.20 14.03
N SER A 409 1.98 16.20 14.66
CA SER A 409 2.42 17.42 13.98
C SER A 409 3.91 17.68 14.27
N TYR A 410 4.70 17.58 13.22
CA TYR A 410 6.12 17.92 13.28
C TYR A 410 6.36 19.41 13.51
N GLU A 411 5.47 20.30 12.98
CA GLU A 411 5.55 21.74 13.24
C GLU A 411 5.42 22.06 14.74
N LYS A 412 4.58 21.32 15.47
CA LYS A 412 4.47 21.44 16.93
C LYS A 412 5.68 20.83 17.64
N LEU A 413 6.19 19.69 17.15
CA LEU A 413 7.38 19.04 17.69
C LEU A 413 8.61 19.95 17.60
N PHE A 414 8.80 20.61 16.46
CA PHE A 414 9.93 21.51 16.23
C PHE A 414 9.68 22.95 16.72
N GLY A 415 8.56 23.22 17.39
CA GLY A 415 8.25 24.51 17.97
C GLY A 415 7.86 25.62 16.96
N VAL A 416 7.56 25.24 15.71
CA VAL A 416 7.05 26.17 14.67
C VAL A 416 5.63 26.60 14.97
N LYS A 417 4.82 25.67 15.51
CA LYS A 417 3.46 25.93 16.04
C LYS A 417 3.41 25.66 17.54
N LEU A 418 2.66 26.47 18.25
CA LEU A 418 2.41 26.26 19.67
C LEU A 418 1.58 24.99 19.90
N LYS A 419 1.95 24.23 20.90
CA LYS A 419 1.16 23.08 21.37
C LYS A 419 -0.11 23.58 22.04
N THR A 420 -1.23 22.91 21.77
CA THR A 420 -2.49 23.17 22.45
C THR A 420 -2.50 22.48 23.82
N GLU A 421 -3.43 22.87 24.70
CA GLU A 421 -3.60 22.16 25.98
C GLU A 421 -3.88 20.66 25.82
N THR A 422 -4.54 20.28 24.73
CA THR A 422 -4.82 18.87 24.41
C THR A 422 -3.53 18.13 23.99
N ASP A 423 -2.65 18.81 23.24
CA ASP A 423 -1.36 18.22 22.85
C ASP A 423 -0.50 17.94 24.09
N ILE A 424 -0.44 18.88 25.04
CA ILE A 424 0.32 18.77 26.29
C ILE A 424 -0.23 17.67 27.20
N LYS A 425 -1.55 17.43 27.18
CA LYS A 425 -2.17 16.35 27.98
C LYS A 425 -1.96 14.97 27.40
N ASN A 426 -1.70 14.87 26.12
CA ASN A 426 -1.50 13.59 25.40
C ASN A 426 -0.01 13.19 25.28
N GLU A 427 0.91 14.05 25.69
CA GLU A 427 2.33 13.76 25.90
C GLU A 427 2.58 13.12 27.27
#